data_75f91bf947c3dfc6ffcac42d518ca7a2
#
_entry.id   75f91bf947c3dfc6ffcac42d518ca7a2
#
_cell.length_a   1.000
_cell.length_b   1.000
_cell.length_c   1.000
_cell.angle_alpha   90.00
_cell.angle_beta   90.00
_cell.angle_gamma   90.00
#
_symmetry.space_group_name_H-M   'P 1'
#
loop_
_entity.id
_entity.type
_entity.pdbx_description
1 polymer ?
#
loop_
_entity_poly.entity_id
_entity_poly.type
_entity_poly.pdbx_seq_one_letter_code
_entity_poly.pdbx_strand_id
1 'polypeptide(L)'
;MKNSKIGLIIIAVIAVIAIILIGGYNSIISASEEVENKFSTIDTQLQRRADLIPNLVNTVKGYANQEKEIINTVTTAREKLVGANSVTAKAEADQELTNALSRLLVVVENYPELKSSQNFIQLSDELAGTENRIATARRDYNE
;
A
#
# COMPACT_ATOMS: atom_id res chain seq x y z
N MET A 1 28.11 -8.37 58.33
CA MET A 1 28.82 -7.97 57.08
C MET A 1 28.58 -8.90 55.88
N LYS A 2 28.43 -10.22 56.06
CA LYS A 2 28.22 -11.17 54.94
C LYS A 2 26.84 -11.03 54.28
N ASN A 3 25.77 -10.78 55.07
CA ASN A 3 24.38 -10.67 54.54
C ASN A 3 24.12 -9.37 53.76
N SER A 4 24.84 -8.28 54.10
CA SER A 4 24.76 -7.00 53.39
C SER A 4 25.34 -7.10 51.96
N LYS A 5 26.38 -7.89 51.74
CA LYS A 5 26.96 -8.13 50.41
C LYS A 5 26.04 -8.97 49.52
N ILE A 6 25.34 -9.95 50.12
CA ILE A 6 24.36 -10.77 49.38
C ILE A 6 23.16 -9.90 48.95
N GLY A 7 22.67 -9.00 49.82
CA GLY A 7 21.61 -8.07 49.47
C GLY A 7 21.98 -7.13 48.33
N LEU A 8 23.21 -6.60 48.31
CA LEU A 8 23.70 -5.77 47.21
C LEU A 8 23.79 -6.52 45.86
N ILE A 9 24.21 -7.78 45.91
CA ILE A 9 24.28 -8.62 44.70
C ILE A 9 22.87 -8.86 44.15
N ILE A 10 21.89 -9.18 44.99
CA ILE A 10 20.50 -9.38 44.56
C ILE A 10 19.93 -8.12 43.91
N ILE A 11 20.15 -6.96 44.53
CA ILE A 11 19.69 -5.68 43.95
C ILE A 11 20.36 -5.42 42.62
N ALA A 12 21.65 -5.67 42.47
CA ALA A 12 22.36 -5.51 41.21
C ALA A 12 21.81 -6.42 40.12
N VAL A 13 21.52 -7.69 40.42
CA VAL A 13 20.92 -8.64 39.47
C VAL A 13 19.53 -8.21 39.05
N ILE A 14 18.69 -7.75 39.99
CA ILE A 14 17.35 -7.24 39.68
C ILE A 14 17.45 -6.00 38.77
N ALA A 15 18.38 -5.09 39.06
CA ALA A 15 18.58 -3.91 38.20
C ALA A 15 19.02 -4.26 36.79
N VAL A 16 19.92 -5.24 36.62
CA VAL A 16 20.33 -5.72 35.28
C VAL A 16 19.16 -6.36 34.53
N ILE A 17 18.36 -7.18 35.21
CA ILE A 17 17.17 -7.78 34.62
C ILE A 17 16.17 -6.70 34.19
N ALA A 18 15.93 -5.70 35.03
CA ALA A 18 15.04 -4.58 34.71
C ALA A 18 15.51 -3.79 33.45
N ILE A 19 16.82 -3.52 33.35
CA ILE A 19 17.40 -2.83 32.19
C ILE A 19 17.22 -3.64 30.91
N ILE A 20 17.43 -4.97 30.97
CA ILE A 20 17.24 -5.86 29.82
C ILE A 20 15.76 -5.89 29.38
N LEU A 21 14.83 -5.98 30.35
CA LEU A 21 13.40 -5.99 30.07
C LEU A 21 12.90 -4.67 29.45
N ILE A 22 13.36 -3.53 29.99
CA ILE A 22 13.01 -2.20 29.47
C ILE A 22 13.59 -2.01 28.07
N GLY A 23 14.84 -2.41 27.85
CA GLY A 23 15.47 -2.33 26.53
C GLY A 23 14.78 -3.20 25.50
N GLY A 24 14.41 -4.44 25.86
CA GLY A 24 13.65 -5.35 25.00
C GLY A 24 12.25 -4.82 24.66
N TYR A 25 11.56 -4.26 25.64
CA TYR A 25 10.23 -3.66 25.46
C TYR A 25 10.26 -2.46 24.49
N ASN A 26 11.21 -1.55 24.66
CA ASN A 26 11.39 -0.42 23.76
C ASN A 26 11.72 -0.86 22.32
N SER A 27 12.55 -1.89 22.16
CA SER A 27 12.89 -2.42 20.84
C SER A 27 11.66 -2.99 20.11
N ILE A 28 10.77 -3.70 20.83
CA ILE A 28 9.55 -4.26 20.26
C ILE A 28 8.58 -3.14 19.85
N ILE A 29 8.43 -2.10 20.66
CA ILE A 29 7.59 -0.95 20.33
C ILE A 29 8.11 -0.27 19.06
N SER A 30 9.41 0.03 19.00
CA SER A 30 10.02 0.69 17.84
C SER A 30 9.86 -0.14 16.57
N ALA A 31 10.02 -1.46 16.64
CA ALA A 31 9.80 -2.35 15.50
C ALA A 31 8.33 -2.36 15.05
N SER A 32 7.38 -2.33 15.99
CA SER A 32 5.95 -2.25 15.67
C SER A 32 5.57 -0.93 14.99
N GLU A 33 6.11 0.19 15.49
CA GLU A 33 5.90 1.51 14.89
C GLU A 33 6.51 1.60 13.48
N GLU A 34 7.67 0.98 13.26
CA GLU A 34 8.30 0.94 11.94
C GLU A 34 7.46 0.17 10.93
N VAL A 35 6.93 -0.99 11.30
CA VAL A 35 6.01 -1.80 10.46
C VAL A 35 4.75 -1.01 10.13
N GLU A 36 4.15 -0.32 11.10
CA GLU A 36 2.96 0.51 10.89
C GLU A 36 3.25 1.68 9.94
N ASN A 37 4.38 2.35 10.09
CA ASN A 37 4.82 3.42 9.20
C ASN A 37 5.05 2.94 7.77
N LYS A 38 5.71 1.79 7.59
CA LYS A 38 5.93 1.18 6.27
C LYS A 38 4.59 0.82 5.61
N PHE A 39 3.65 0.26 6.39
CA PHE A 39 2.31 -0.05 5.88
C PHE A 39 1.53 1.23 5.52
N SER A 40 1.59 2.27 6.34
CA SER A 40 0.95 3.56 6.05
C SER A 40 1.44 4.18 4.73
N THR A 41 2.72 3.98 4.40
CA THR A 41 3.29 4.40 3.11
C THR A 41 2.64 3.65 1.94
N ILE A 42 2.47 2.34 2.06
CA ILE A 42 1.75 1.52 1.05
C ILE A 42 0.32 2.03 0.91
N ASP A 43 -0.39 2.20 2.02
CA ASP A 43 -1.79 2.61 2.04
C ASP A 43 -2.00 3.97 1.37
N THR A 44 -1.12 4.92 1.62
CA THR A 44 -1.13 6.23 0.96
C THR A 44 -1.01 6.11 -0.57
N GLN A 45 -0.16 5.23 -1.08
CA GLN A 45 -0.01 5.03 -2.52
C GLN A 45 -1.21 4.29 -3.12
N LEU A 46 -1.78 3.32 -2.39
CA LEU A 46 -3.00 2.63 -2.81
C LEU A 46 -4.20 3.59 -2.88
N GLN A 47 -4.34 4.47 -1.89
CA GLN A 47 -5.38 5.50 -1.91
C GLN A 47 -5.20 6.45 -3.10
N ARG A 48 -3.98 6.94 -3.33
CA ARG A 48 -3.68 7.78 -4.49
C ARG A 48 -4.01 7.07 -5.81
N ARG A 49 -3.67 5.79 -5.93
CA ARG A 49 -4.02 4.98 -7.10
C ARG A 49 -5.54 4.90 -7.29
N ALA A 50 -6.29 4.63 -6.22
CA ALA A 50 -7.75 4.58 -6.26
C ALA A 50 -8.39 5.92 -6.64
N ASP A 51 -7.80 7.04 -6.23
CA ASP A 51 -8.30 8.38 -6.50
C ASP A 51 -8.10 8.81 -7.96
N LEU A 52 -7.13 8.23 -8.67
CA LEU A 52 -6.91 8.47 -10.10
C LEU A 52 -7.93 7.75 -11.00
N ILE A 53 -8.51 6.66 -10.54
CA ILE A 53 -9.40 5.81 -11.36
C ILE A 53 -10.67 6.53 -11.84
N PRO A 54 -11.40 7.32 -11.05
CA PRO A 54 -12.57 8.04 -11.54
C PRO A 54 -12.27 8.96 -12.72
N ASN A 55 -11.13 9.66 -12.69
CA ASN A 55 -10.71 10.53 -13.78
C ASN A 55 -10.35 9.73 -15.04
N LEU A 56 -9.65 8.59 -14.87
CA LEU A 56 -9.36 7.68 -15.97
C LEU A 56 -10.64 7.14 -16.60
N VAL A 57 -11.58 6.66 -15.80
CA VAL A 57 -12.88 6.14 -16.26
C VAL A 57 -13.65 7.21 -17.02
N ASN A 58 -13.70 8.44 -16.52
CA ASN A 58 -14.38 9.53 -17.19
C ASN A 58 -13.72 9.88 -18.54
N THR A 59 -12.39 9.88 -18.58
CA THR A 59 -11.65 10.09 -19.84
C THR A 59 -11.95 8.98 -20.85
N VAL A 60 -11.93 7.73 -20.43
CA VAL A 60 -12.27 6.57 -21.29
C VAL A 60 -13.71 6.65 -21.79
N LYS A 61 -14.67 6.99 -20.95
CA LYS A 61 -16.08 7.18 -21.33
C LYS A 61 -16.27 8.23 -22.42
N GLY A 62 -15.43 9.26 -22.44
CA GLY A 62 -15.49 10.32 -23.46
C GLY A 62 -15.20 9.82 -24.89
N TYR A 63 -14.45 8.73 -25.04
CA TYR A 63 -14.01 8.18 -26.32
C TYR A 63 -14.56 6.77 -26.62
N ALA A 64 -14.83 5.99 -25.59
CA ALA A 64 -15.15 4.56 -25.67
C ALA A 64 -16.34 4.19 -24.76
N ASN A 65 -17.42 4.97 -24.83
CA ASN A 65 -18.60 4.79 -23.96
C ASN A 65 -19.30 3.43 -24.11
N GLN A 66 -19.15 2.76 -25.26
CA GLN A 66 -19.68 1.42 -25.49
C GLN A 66 -18.96 0.32 -24.71
N GLU A 67 -17.76 0.57 -24.22
CA GLU A 67 -16.92 -0.39 -23.47
C GLU A 67 -17.36 -0.52 -22.01
N LYS A 68 -18.67 -0.70 -21.78
CA LYS A 68 -19.28 -0.69 -20.44
C LYS A 68 -18.74 -1.79 -19.54
N GLU A 69 -18.44 -2.96 -20.09
CA GLU A 69 -17.95 -4.10 -19.32
C GLU A 69 -16.60 -3.81 -18.67
N ILE A 70 -15.63 -3.32 -19.45
CA ILE A 70 -14.30 -3.02 -18.91
C ILE A 70 -14.32 -1.82 -17.97
N ILE A 71 -15.13 -0.81 -18.27
CA ILE A 71 -15.34 0.35 -17.39
C ILE A 71 -15.89 -0.10 -16.03
N ASN A 72 -16.90 -0.97 -16.01
CA ASN A 72 -17.46 -1.52 -14.79
C ASN A 72 -16.45 -2.40 -14.05
N THR A 73 -15.67 -3.21 -14.77
CA THR A 73 -14.61 -4.05 -14.16
C THR A 73 -13.59 -3.20 -13.40
N VAL A 74 -13.11 -2.11 -13.99
CA VAL A 74 -12.17 -1.19 -13.37
C VAL A 74 -12.79 -0.47 -12.17
N THR A 75 -14.04 -0.02 -12.30
CA THR A 75 -14.77 0.64 -11.22
C THR A 75 -14.96 -0.29 -10.01
N THR A 76 -15.40 -1.53 -10.25
CA THR A 76 -15.59 -2.54 -9.20
C THR A 76 -14.27 -2.91 -8.52
N ALA A 77 -13.19 -3.06 -9.27
CA ALA A 77 -11.87 -3.33 -8.70
C ALA A 77 -11.39 -2.17 -7.81
N ARG A 78 -11.65 -0.93 -8.21
CA ARG A 78 -11.40 0.24 -7.35
C ARG A 78 -12.22 0.21 -6.07
N GLU A 79 -13.52 -0.09 -6.15
CA GLU A 79 -14.40 -0.16 -4.97
C GLU A 79 -13.92 -1.21 -3.98
N LYS A 80 -13.47 -2.37 -4.45
CA LYS A 80 -12.86 -3.41 -3.61
C LYS A 80 -11.59 -2.91 -2.91
N LEU A 81 -10.74 -2.17 -3.62
CA LEU A 81 -9.51 -1.60 -3.05
C LEU A 81 -9.82 -0.60 -1.93
N VAL A 82 -10.77 0.31 -2.16
CA VAL A 82 -11.19 1.31 -1.17
C VAL A 82 -11.87 0.66 0.03
N GLY A 83 -12.63 -0.42 -0.17
CA GLY A 83 -13.33 -1.15 0.89
C GLY A 83 -12.47 -2.16 1.66
N ALA A 84 -11.23 -2.41 1.22
CA ALA A 84 -10.35 -3.38 1.87
C ALA A 84 -9.79 -2.86 3.21
N ASN A 85 -9.96 -3.66 4.27
CA ASN A 85 -9.64 -3.27 5.65
C ASN A 85 -8.44 -4.01 6.26
N SER A 86 -7.78 -4.89 5.49
CA SER A 86 -6.59 -5.63 5.93
C SER A 86 -5.48 -5.54 4.90
N VAL A 87 -4.22 -5.75 5.34
CA VAL A 87 -3.05 -5.77 4.46
C VAL A 87 -3.23 -6.76 3.31
N THR A 88 -3.68 -7.97 3.62
CA THR A 88 -3.92 -9.03 2.63
C THR A 88 -5.04 -8.64 1.67
N ALA A 89 -6.18 -8.16 2.17
CA ALA A 89 -7.30 -7.74 1.32
C ALA A 89 -6.91 -6.57 0.40
N LYS A 90 -6.12 -5.62 0.88
CA LYS A 90 -5.60 -4.52 0.06
C LYS A 90 -4.64 -5.02 -1.03
N ALA A 91 -3.78 -5.98 -0.72
CA ALA A 91 -2.86 -6.57 -1.68
C ALA A 91 -3.62 -7.33 -2.80
N GLU A 92 -4.64 -8.10 -2.45
CA GLU A 92 -5.50 -8.81 -3.41
C GLU A 92 -6.31 -7.85 -4.28
N ALA A 93 -6.93 -6.84 -3.67
CA ALA A 93 -7.70 -5.83 -4.39
C ALA A 93 -6.85 -4.98 -5.35
N ASP A 94 -5.62 -4.64 -4.95
CA ASP A 94 -4.67 -3.95 -5.81
C ASP A 94 -4.24 -4.81 -7.00
N GLN A 95 -4.07 -6.11 -6.80
CA GLN A 95 -3.79 -7.05 -7.90
C GLN A 95 -4.98 -7.16 -8.87
N GLU A 96 -6.22 -7.20 -8.35
CA GLU A 96 -7.42 -7.17 -9.20
C GLU A 96 -7.50 -5.88 -10.01
N LEU A 97 -7.19 -4.73 -9.40
CA LEU A 97 -7.17 -3.44 -10.10
C LEU A 97 -6.08 -3.41 -11.18
N THR A 98 -4.89 -3.94 -10.91
CA THR A 98 -3.81 -4.07 -11.89
C THR A 98 -4.26 -4.90 -13.11
N ASN A 99 -4.93 -6.02 -12.87
CA ASN A 99 -5.45 -6.87 -13.94
C ASN A 99 -6.55 -6.16 -14.74
N ALA A 100 -7.45 -5.44 -14.08
CA ALA A 100 -8.49 -4.66 -14.73
C ALA A 100 -7.92 -3.54 -15.60
N LEU A 101 -6.92 -2.81 -15.11
CA LEU A 101 -6.22 -1.75 -15.84
C LEU A 101 -5.47 -2.30 -17.04
N SER A 102 -4.81 -3.45 -16.91
CA SER A 102 -4.13 -4.12 -18.04
C SER A 102 -5.11 -4.48 -19.16
N ARG A 103 -6.28 -4.99 -18.81
CA ARG A 103 -7.36 -5.26 -19.79
C ARG A 103 -7.89 -3.98 -20.43
N LEU A 104 -8.05 -2.91 -19.66
CA LEU A 104 -8.45 -1.60 -20.18
C LEU A 104 -7.45 -1.09 -21.22
N LEU A 105 -6.15 -1.20 -20.96
CA LEU A 105 -5.10 -0.78 -21.90
C LEU A 105 -5.17 -1.54 -23.23
N VAL A 106 -5.51 -2.83 -23.19
CA VAL A 106 -5.74 -3.61 -24.43
C VAL A 106 -6.93 -3.06 -25.23
N VAL A 107 -8.02 -2.69 -24.55
CA VAL A 107 -9.19 -2.09 -25.20
C VAL A 107 -8.86 -0.73 -25.80
N VAL A 108 -8.07 0.08 -25.11
CA VAL A 108 -7.64 1.43 -25.54
C VAL A 108 -6.87 1.40 -26.86
N GLU A 109 -6.19 0.30 -27.18
CA GLU A 109 -5.51 0.14 -28.49
C GLU A 109 -6.47 0.28 -29.69
N ASN A 110 -7.75 0.00 -29.52
CA ASN A 110 -8.78 0.16 -30.54
C ASN A 110 -9.31 1.61 -30.64
N TYR A 111 -8.84 2.51 -29.79
CA TYR A 111 -9.28 3.90 -29.70
C TYR A 111 -8.08 4.86 -29.80
N PRO A 112 -7.53 5.10 -31.01
CA PRO A 112 -6.32 5.91 -31.19
C PRO A 112 -6.43 7.33 -30.65
N GLU A 113 -7.61 7.95 -30.73
CA GLU A 113 -7.86 9.30 -30.21
C GLU A 113 -7.79 9.34 -28.67
N LEU A 114 -8.31 8.31 -28.00
CA LEU A 114 -8.19 8.14 -26.56
C LEU A 114 -6.72 7.93 -26.17
N LYS A 115 -6.05 7.00 -26.84
CA LYS A 115 -4.64 6.66 -26.58
C LYS A 115 -3.72 7.87 -26.72
N SER A 116 -4.00 8.77 -27.66
CA SER A 116 -3.23 10.00 -27.89
C SER A 116 -3.70 11.21 -27.07
N SER A 117 -4.80 11.09 -26.32
CA SER A 117 -5.30 12.20 -25.53
C SER A 117 -4.34 12.51 -24.38
N GLN A 118 -4.09 13.81 -24.18
CA GLN A 118 -3.16 14.28 -23.13
C GLN A 118 -3.59 13.83 -21.73
N ASN A 119 -4.90 13.88 -21.45
CA ASN A 119 -5.45 13.45 -20.16
C ASN A 119 -5.23 11.96 -19.91
N PHE A 120 -5.43 11.11 -20.93
CA PHE A 120 -5.21 9.67 -20.78
C PHE A 120 -3.74 9.35 -20.56
N ILE A 121 -2.84 9.98 -21.33
CA ILE A 121 -1.38 9.79 -21.20
C ILE A 121 -0.93 10.18 -19.76
N GLN A 122 -1.32 11.37 -19.30
CA GLN A 122 -0.95 11.84 -17.96
C GLN A 122 -1.47 10.91 -16.87
N LEU A 123 -2.73 10.49 -16.91
CA LEU A 123 -3.32 9.58 -15.92
C LEU A 123 -2.66 8.20 -15.96
N SER A 124 -2.32 7.69 -17.12
CA SER A 124 -1.61 6.42 -17.29
C SER A 124 -0.20 6.48 -16.70
N ASP A 125 0.52 7.58 -16.91
CA ASP A 125 1.85 7.81 -16.35
C ASP A 125 1.80 7.94 -14.82
N GLU A 126 0.81 8.65 -14.28
CA GLU A 126 0.61 8.75 -12.83
C GLU A 126 0.26 7.40 -12.21
N LEU A 127 -0.60 6.60 -12.85
CA LEU A 127 -0.93 5.24 -12.39
C LEU A 127 0.29 4.32 -12.41
N ALA A 128 1.10 4.34 -13.46
CA ALA A 128 2.35 3.61 -13.53
C ALA A 128 3.33 4.06 -12.43
N GLY A 129 3.39 5.36 -12.16
CA GLY A 129 4.17 5.93 -11.06
C GLY A 129 3.73 5.43 -9.69
N THR A 130 2.42 5.35 -9.43
CA THR A 130 1.90 4.80 -8.16
C THR A 130 2.20 3.30 -8.03
N GLU A 131 2.07 2.52 -9.10
CA GLU A 131 2.40 1.09 -9.11
C GLU A 131 3.86 0.84 -8.73
N ASN A 132 4.79 1.58 -9.32
CA ASN A 132 6.21 1.49 -8.98
C ASN A 132 6.49 1.85 -7.51
N ARG A 133 5.82 2.89 -6.97
CA ARG A 133 5.95 3.27 -5.56
C ARG A 133 5.37 2.22 -4.62
N ILE A 134 4.22 1.62 -4.97
CA ILE A 134 3.63 0.51 -4.22
C ILE A 134 4.57 -0.68 -4.20
N ALA A 135 5.16 -1.06 -5.34
CA ALA A 135 6.11 -2.15 -5.43
C ALA A 135 7.36 -1.92 -4.56
N THR A 136 7.88 -0.68 -4.54
CA THR A 136 9.00 -0.29 -3.67
C THR A 136 8.60 -0.35 -2.20
N ALA A 137 7.49 0.28 -1.82
CA ALA A 137 7.01 0.31 -0.44
C ALA A 137 6.69 -1.10 0.10
N ARG A 138 6.19 -2.02 -0.74
CA ARG A 138 5.99 -3.42 -0.37
C ARG A 138 7.30 -4.16 -0.11
N ARG A 139 8.33 -3.88 -0.88
CA ARG A 139 9.66 -4.46 -0.64
C ARG A 139 10.20 -3.99 0.71
N ASP A 140 10.14 -2.68 0.96
CA ASP A 140 10.59 -2.08 2.22
C ASP A 140 9.81 -2.61 3.44
N TYR A 141 8.52 -2.95 3.25
CA TYR A 141 7.68 -3.55 4.28
C TYR A 141 8.06 -5.01 4.60
N ASN A 142 8.54 -5.75 3.59
CA ASN A 142 8.89 -7.16 3.72
C ASN A 142 10.34 -7.40 4.19
N GLU A 143 11.19 -6.38 4.22
CA GLU A 143 12.55 -6.39 4.77
C GLU A 143 12.56 -6.11 6.28
#